data_4415a34397a81158fdc760dd8ce3aa35
#
_entry.id   4415a34397a81158fdc760dd8ce3aa35
#
_cell.length_a   1.000
_cell.length_b   1.000
_cell.length_c   1.000
_cell.angle_alpha   90.00
_cell.angle_beta   90.00
_cell.angle_gamma   90.00
#
_symmetry.space_group_name_H-M   'P 1'
#
loop_
_entity.id
_entity.type
_entity.pdbx_description
1 polymer ?
#
loop_
_entity_poly.entity_id
_entity_poly.type
_entity_poly.pdbx_seq_one_letter_code
_entity_poly.pdbx_strand_id
1 'polypeptide(L)'
;MSDAFPEMTVGAGTVLTTDQAQKAVWCGAQFIVSPGLNPKVVSWCIDRNIPVIPGIATPTELEAALDLGLTTVKFFPAEAFGGLKTLKAISAPYGNVRFMPTGGIHPENLNNYLSFLKIFACGGSWMVP
;
A
#
# COMPACT_ATOMS: atom_id res chain seq x y z
N MET A 1 -15.69 11.40 5.10
CA MET A 1 -16.05 9.99 4.86
C MET A 1 -16.21 9.20 6.17
N SER A 2 -15.31 9.38 7.12
CA SER A 2 -15.39 8.66 8.42
C SER A 2 -16.70 8.93 9.17
N ASP A 3 -17.20 10.17 9.13
CA ASP A 3 -18.43 10.55 9.83
C ASP A 3 -19.68 9.90 9.21
N ALA A 4 -19.67 9.72 7.86
CA ALA A 4 -20.80 9.12 7.15
C ALA A 4 -20.80 7.59 7.26
N PHE A 5 -19.60 6.97 7.42
CA PHE A 5 -19.44 5.52 7.49
C PHE A 5 -18.52 5.16 8.66
N PRO A 6 -19.02 5.23 9.90
CA PRO A 6 -18.15 5.06 11.08
C PRO A 6 -17.53 3.67 11.20
N GLU A 7 -18.09 2.65 10.57
CA GLU A 7 -17.53 1.29 10.57
C GLU A 7 -16.43 1.09 9.53
N MET A 8 -16.32 2.01 8.58
CA MET A 8 -15.33 1.92 7.51
C MET A 8 -13.96 2.39 8.02
N THR A 9 -12.92 1.60 7.75
CA THR A 9 -11.55 2.03 8.00
C THR A 9 -11.12 2.96 6.87
N VAL A 10 -10.85 4.21 7.20
CA VAL A 10 -10.51 5.25 6.23
C VAL A 10 -9.04 5.59 6.34
N GLY A 11 -8.32 5.43 5.23
CA GLY A 11 -6.92 5.80 5.13
C GLY A 11 -6.72 6.97 4.19
N ALA A 12 -5.54 7.57 4.26
CA ALA A 12 -5.15 8.66 3.38
C ALA A 12 -4.07 8.22 2.39
N GLY A 13 -4.27 8.49 1.16
CA GLY A 13 -3.35 8.38 0.04
C GLY A 13 -3.70 9.48 -0.96
N THR A 14 -2.81 10.08 -1.57
CA THR A 14 -1.36 9.86 -1.60
C THR A 14 -0.66 10.75 -0.58
N VAL A 15 0.18 10.17 0.25
CA VAL A 15 0.96 10.90 1.25
C VAL A 15 2.44 10.82 0.87
N LEU A 16 3.08 11.97 0.71
CA LEU A 16 4.47 12.07 0.25
C LEU A 16 5.41 12.64 1.30
N THR A 17 4.89 13.32 2.31
CA THR A 17 5.69 13.98 3.34
C THR A 17 5.14 13.72 4.73
N THR A 18 5.98 13.94 5.76
CA THR A 18 5.52 13.83 7.15
C THR A 18 4.46 14.86 7.49
N ASP A 19 4.55 16.08 6.91
CA ASP A 19 3.53 17.10 7.12
C ASP A 19 2.17 16.65 6.58
N GLN A 20 2.16 16.04 5.40
CA GLN A 20 0.92 15.50 4.83
C GLN A 20 0.37 14.36 5.68
N ALA A 21 1.24 13.49 6.19
CA ALA A 21 0.83 12.42 7.08
C ALA A 21 0.18 12.96 8.35
N GLN A 22 0.78 13.97 8.95
CA GLN A 22 0.25 14.59 10.17
C GLN A 22 -1.13 15.20 9.93
N LYS A 23 -1.29 15.94 8.83
CA LYS A 23 -2.59 16.54 8.48
C LYS A 23 -3.65 15.47 8.23
N ALA A 24 -3.27 14.39 7.54
CA ALA A 24 -4.19 13.30 7.27
C ALA A 24 -4.69 12.65 8.56
N VAL A 25 -3.79 12.39 9.50
CA VAL A 25 -4.14 11.80 10.79
C VAL A 25 -5.04 12.73 11.59
N TRP A 26 -4.74 14.03 11.60
CA TRP A 26 -5.60 15.02 12.27
C TRP A 26 -7.00 15.06 11.66
N CYS A 27 -7.14 14.78 10.37
CA CYS A 27 -8.44 14.71 9.70
C CYS A 27 -9.14 13.37 9.82
N GLY A 28 -8.58 12.43 10.60
CA GLY A 28 -9.23 11.17 10.91
C GLY A 28 -8.72 9.95 10.15
N ALA A 29 -7.63 10.07 9.39
CA ALA A 29 -7.05 8.92 8.70
C ALA A 29 -6.55 7.88 9.70
N GLN A 30 -6.91 6.63 9.48
CA GLN A 30 -6.56 5.51 10.35
C GLN A 30 -5.33 4.76 9.85
N PHE A 31 -4.96 4.96 8.60
CA PHE A 31 -3.73 4.44 8.02
C PHE A 31 -3.26 5.35 6.89
N ILE A 32 -2.00 5.21 6.50
CA ILE A 32 -1.35 6.05 5.49
C ILE A 32 -0.88 5.17 4.34
N VAL A 33 -1.10 5.65 3.12
CA VAL A 33 -0.62 4.98 1.90
C VAL A 33 0.24 5.95 1.11
N SER A 34 1.40 5.47 0.65
CA SER A 34 2.30 6.26 -0.19
C SER A 34 2.68 5.48 -1.45
N PRO A 35 2.98 6.18 -2.56
CA PRO A 35 3.31 5.49 -3.81
C PRO A 35 4.71 4.88 -3.81
N GLY A 36 5.60 5.39 -2.98
CA GLY A 36 6.96 4.91 -2.84
C GLY A 36 7.34 4.73 -1.38
N LEU A 37 8.55 4.24 -1.16
CA LEU A 37 9.09 4.03 0.17
C LEU A 37 9.94 5.24 0.57
N ASN A 38 9.38 6.10 1.40
CA ASN A 38 10.12 7.19 2.02
C ASN A 38 10.35 6.85 3.50
N PRO A 39 11.60 6.54 3.90
CA PRO A 39 11.86 6.13 5.28
C PRO A 39 11.43 7.15 6.32
N LYS A 40 11.46 8.43 6.00
CA LYS A 40 11.02 9.48 6.94
C LYS A 40 9.54 9.39 7.23
N VAL A 41 8.72 9.21 6.19
CA VAL A 41 7.27 9.04 6.35
C VAL A 41 6.95 7.76 7.10
N VAL A 42 7.58 6.66 6.72
CA VAL A 42 7.38 5.37 7.36
C VAL A 42 7.74 5.43 8.84
N SER A 43 8.92 5.96 9.18
CA SER A 43 9.37 6.07 10.57
C SER A 43 8.46 6.97 11.39
N TRP A 44 8.00 8.08 10.79
CA TRP A 44 7.05 8.97 11.46
C TRP A 44 5.78 8.24 11.85
N CYS A 45 5.24 7.42 10.94
CA CYS A 45 4.05 6.63 11.21
C CYS A 45 4.29 5.54 12.25
N ILE A 46 5.38 4.80 12.13
CA ILE A 46 5.72 3.72 13.08
C ILE A 46 5.86 4.27 14.49
N ASP A 47 6.57 5.38 14.66
CA ASP A 47 6.79 6.00 15.98
C ASP A 47 5.47 6.40 16.65
N ARG A 48 4.41 6.60 15.88
CA ARG A 48 3.10 7.02 16.36
C ARG A 48 2.06 5.91 16.33
N ASN A 49 2.49 4.68 16.05
CA ASN A 49 1.61 3.51 15.94
C ASN A 49 0.52 3.68 14.88
N ILE A 50 0.85 4.34 13.77
CA ILE A 50 -0.06 4.52 12.65
C ILE A 50 0.33 3.53 11.57
N PRO A 51 -0.60 2.64 11.14
CA PRO A 51 -0.31 1.73 10.03
C PRO A 51 0.06 2.49 8.77
N VAL A 52 1.11 2.05 8.09
CA VAL A 52 1.57 2.66 6.85
C VAL A 52 1.83 1.58 5.82
N ILE A 53 1.38 1.84 4.59
CA ILE A 53 1.52 0.92 3.46
C ILE A 53 2.29 1.65 2.37
N PRO A 54 3.63 1.61 2.41
CA PRO A 54 4.44 2.28 1.39
C PRO A 54 4.51 1.47 0.12
N GLY A 55 4.70 2.15 -1.01
CA GLY A 55 4.84 1.51 -2.30
C GLY A 55 6.25 0.96 -2.53
N ILE A 56 6.30 -0.21 -3.16
CA ILE A 56 7.55 -0.81 -3.64
C ILE A 56 7.32 -1.37 -5.05
N ALA A 57 8.39 -1.55 -5.79
CA ALA A 57 8.33 -2.17 -7.11
C ALA A 57 9.54 -3.09 -7.37
N THR A 58 10.48 -3.17 -6.43
CA THR A 58 11.69 -3.97 -6.57
C THR A 58 12.02 -4.71 -5.27
N PRO A 59 12.80 -5.79 -5.34
CA PRO A 59 13.28 -6.47 -4.13
C PRO A 59 14.06 -5.55 -3.19
N THR A 60 14.89 -4.67 -3.70
CA THR A 60 15.67 -3.74 -2.88
C THR A 60 14.78 -2.86 -2.03
N GLU A 61 13.71 -2.32 -2.62
CA GLU A 61 12.75 -1.52 -1.88
C GLU A 61 11.99 -2.34 -0.86
N LEU A 62 11.63 -3.57 -1.23
CA LEU A 62 10.94 -4.47 -0.31
C LEU A 62 11.82 -4.79 0.92
N GLU A 63 13.10 -5.05 0.70
CA GLU A 63 14.03 -5.30 1.80
C GLU A 63 14.18 -4.07 2.70
N ALA A 64 14.17 -2.87 2.13
CA ALA A 64 14.18 -1.64 2.92
C ALA A 64 12.92 -1.54 3.80
N ALA A 65 11.77 -1.92 3.27
CA ALA A 65 10.53 -1.96 4.06
C ALA A 65 10.62 -2.97 5.20
N LEU A 66 11.16 -4.14 4.92
CA LEU A 66 11.35 -5.18 5.94
C LEU A 66 12.30 -4.72 7.05
N ASP A 67 13.38 -4.00 6.70
CA ASP A 67 14.31 -3.44 7.67
C ASP A 67 13.63 -2.44 8.60
N LEU A 68 12.60 -1.75 8.11
CA LEU A 68 11.80 -0.84 8.93
C LEU A 68 10.72 -1.56 9.75
N GLY A 69 10.64 -2.87 9.64
CA GLY A 69 9.67 -3.67 10.39
C GLY A 69 8.32 -3.86 9.72
N LEU A 70 8.20 -3.51 8.45
CA LEU A 70 6.94 -3.64 7.72
C LEU A 70 6.87 -4.99 7.02
N THR A 71 5.68 -5.59 7.03
CA THR A 71 5.38 -6.82 6.28
C THR A 71 4.23 -6.65 5.30
N THR A 72 3.65 -5.46 5.26
CA THR A 72 2.55 -5.11 4.35
C THR A 72 2.96 -3.90 3.54
N VAL A 73 2.95 -4.04 2.21
CA VAL A 73 3.39 -2.99 1.30
C VAL A 73 2.45 -2.88 0.10
N LYS A 74 2.51 -1.74 -0.55
CA LYS A 74 1.81 -1.49 -1.81
C LYS A 74 2.74 -1.85 -2.96
N PHE A 75 2.21 -2.52 -3.98
CA PHE A 75 2.93 -2.75 -5.22
C PHE A 75 2.44 -1.76 -6.26
N PHE A 76 3.29 -0.84 -6.68
CA PHE A 76 2.89 0.28 -7.53
C PHE A 76 4.05 0.74 -8.42
N PRO A 77 3.79 1.08 -9.67
CA PRO A 77 2.56 0.88 -10.44
C PRO A 77 2.45 -0.56 -10.98
N ALA A 78 1.41 -1.28 -10.57
CA ALA A 78 1.34 -2.73 -10.77
C ALA A 78 1.41 -3.15 -12.23
N GLU A 79 0.46 -2.70 -13.06
CA GLU A 79 0.42 -3.14 -14.46
C GLU A 79 1.60 -2.61 -15.27
N ALA A 80 2.04 -1.39 -15.00
CA ALA A 80 3.19 -0.81 -15.71
C ALA A 80 4.49 -1.58 -15.44
N PHE A 81 4.60 -2.24 -14.29
CA PHE A 81 5.80 -3.01 -13.93
C PHE A 81 5.67 -4.51 -14.16
N GLY A 82 4.69 -4.94 -14.94
CA GLY A 82 4.55 -6.33 -15.33
C GLY A 82 3.41 -7.09 -14.66
N GLY A 83 2.65 -6.42 -13.81
CA GLY A 83 1.43 -6.97 -13.23
C GLY A 83 1.67 -8.12 -12.26
N LEU A 84 0.70 -9.03 -12.22
CA LEU A 84 0.73 -10.16 -11.29
C LEU A 84 1.95 -11.07 -11.49
N LYS A 85 2.39 -11.24 -12.72
CA LYS A 85 3.58 -12.06 -13.03
C LYS A 85 4.82 -11.51 -12.31
N THR A 86 5.01 -10.19 -12.39
CA THR A 86 6.13 -9.54 -11.71
C THR A 86 5.99 -9.63 -10.20
N LEU A 87 4.79 -9.41 -9.67
CA LEU A 87 4.55 -9.49 -8.24
C LEU A 87 4.85 -10.89 -7.70
N LYS A 88 4.42 -11.92 -8.39
CA LYS A 88 4.73 -13.30 -8.00
C LYS A 88 6.23 -13.56 -7.96
N ALA A 89 6.96 -13.07 -8.96
CA ALA A 89 8.40 -13.24 -9.01
C ALA A 89 9.12 -12.50 -7.88
N ILE A 90 8.74 -11.24 -7.64
CA ILE A 90 9.33 -10.44 -6.57
C ILE A 90 9.04 -11.05 -5.20
N SER A 91 7.81 -11.50 -4.97
CA SER A 91 7.37 -11.96 -3.65
C SER A 91 7.87 -13.35 -3.27
N ALA A 92 8.32 -14.15 -4.23
CA ALA A 92 8.68 -15.55 -4.00
C ALA A 92 9.70 -15.75 -2.86
N PRO A 93 10.77 -14.95 -2.75
CA PRO A 93 11.74 -15.12 -1.66
C PRO A 93 11.23 -14.65 -0.29
N TYR A 94 10.11 -13.93 -0.22
CA TYR A 94 9.66 -13.24 0.99
C TYR A 94 8.33 -13.81 1.47
N GLY A 95 8.42 -14.84 2.34
CA GLY A 95 7.25 -15.63 2.72
C GLY A 95 6.18 -14.90 3.52
N ASN A 96 6.57 -13.89 4.31
CA ASN A 96 5.67 -13.23 5.25
C ASN A 96 5.15 -11.88 4.77
N VAL A 97 5.40 -11.50 3.53
CA VAL A 97 4.99 -10.19 3.01
C VAL A 97 3.63 -10.30 2.34
N ARG A 98 2.78 -9.31 2.59
CA ARG A 98 1.49 -9.15 1.94
C ARG A 98 1.48 -7.87 1.13
N PHE A 99 0.73 -7.89 0.04
CA PHE A 99 0.76 -6.83 -0.96
C PHE A 99 -0.62 -6.26 -1.23
N MET A 100 -0.64 -4.94 -1.50
CA MET A 100 -1.79 -4.24 -2.05
C MET A 100 -1.37 -3.66 -3.40
N PRO A 101 -1.64 -4.34 -4.52
CA PRO A 101 -1.30 -3.78 -5.83
C PRO A 101 -2.25 -2.64 -6.19
N THR A 102 -1.67 -1.60 -6.79
CA THR A 102 -2.43 -0.48 -7.37
C THR A 102 -1.76 -0.05 -8.67
N GLY A 103 -2.54 0.58 -9.54
CA GLY A 103 -2.07 1.03 -10.85
C GLY A 103 -2.47 0.07 -11.95
N GLY A 104 -3.47 0.46 -12.74
CA GLY A 104 -3.96 -0.34 -13.85
C GLY A 104 -4.85 -1.51 -13.46
N ILE A 105 -5.32 -1.57 -12.21
CA ILE A 105 -6.26 -2.60 -11.79
C ILE A 105 -7.67 -2.14 -12.09
N HIS A 106 -8.45 -3.01 -12.70
CA HIS A 106 -9.82 -2.74 -13.12
C HIS A 106 -10.64 -4.03 -13.02
N PRO A 107 -11.97 -3.96 -13.21
CA PRO A 107 -12.81 -5.14 -13.01
C PRO A 107 -12.40 -6.38 -13.81
N GLU A 108 -11.81 -6.19 -14.99
CA GLU A 108 -11.45 -7.30 -15.87
C GLU A 108 -10.24 -8.09 -15.35
N ASN A 109 -9.33 -7.48 -14.59
CA ASN A 109 -8.15 -8.16 -14.05
C ASN A 109 -8.18 -8.34 -12.54
N LEU A 110 -9.16 -7.77 -11.86
CA LEU A 110 -9.22 -7.78 -10.39
C LEU A 110 -9.21 -9.19 -9.80
N ASN A 111 -9.99 -10.10 -10.35
CA ASN A 111 -10.09 -11.46 -9.81
C ASN A 111 -8.78 -12.22 -9.93
N ASN A 112 -8.00 -11.97 -11.00
CA ASN A 112 -6.69 -12.58 -11.15
C ASN A 112 -5.75 -12.15 -10.02
N TYR A 113 -5.75 -10.88 -9.67
CA TYR A 113 -4.96 -10.38 -8.55
C TYR A 113 -5.43 -10.96 -7.23
N LEU A 114 -6.74 -10.93 -6.97
CA LEU A 114 -7.28 -11.40 -5.69
C LEU A 114 -7.12 -12.91 -5.49
N SER A 115 -6.89 -13.67 -6.56
CA SER A 115 -6.64 -15.11 -6.44
C SER A 115 -5.25 -15.44 -5.87
N PHE A 116 -4.33 -14.49 -5.84
CA PHE A 116 -3.00 -14.68 -5.27
C PHE A 116 -3.05 -14.44 -3.76
N LEU A 117 -2.69 -15.46 -2.99
CA LEU A 117 -2.87 -15.45 -1.53
C LEU A 117 -2.09 -14.38 -0.79
N LYS A 118 -0.99 -13.89 -1.36
CA LYS A 118 -0.20 -12.83 -0.75
C LYS A 118 -0.81 -11.44 -0.95
N ILE A 119 -1.86 -11.31 -1.74
CA ILE A 119 -2.59 -10.06 -1.93
C ILE A 119 -3.75 -10.02 -0.95
N PHE A 120 -3.78 -8.99 -0.09
CA PHE A 120 -4.86 -8.82 0.88
C PHE A 120 -5.92 -7.81 0.40
N ALA A 121 -5.58 -6.93 -0.54
CA ALA A 121 -6.48 -5.92 -1.10
C ALA A 121 -5.92 -5.40 -2.41
N CYS A 122 -6.77 -4.82 -3.23
CA CYS A 122 -6.37 -4.13 -4.46
C CYS A 122 -6.90 -2.71 -4.43
N GLY A 123 -6.14 -1.78 -4.99
CA GLY A 123 -6.58 -0.41 -5.18
C GLY A 123 -6.92 -0.14 -6.64
N GLY A 124 -7.98 0.60 -6.86
CA GLY A 124 -8.40 0.97 -8.21
C GLY A 124 -9.14 2.29 -8.21
N SER A 125 -9.08 2.98 -9.33
CA SER A 125 -9.73 4.29 -9.48
C SER A 125 -11.15 4.21 -10.04
N TRP A 126 -11.58 3.03 -10.53
CA TRP A 126 -12.91 2.90 -11.11
C TRP A 126 -14.03 2.93 -10.08
N MET A 127 -13.71 2.63 -8.82
CA MET A 127 -14.71 2.53 -7.75
C MET A 127 -15.26 3.88 -7.34
N VAL A 128 -14.49 4.95 -7.53
CA VAL A 128 -14.88 6.32 -7.22
C VAL A 128 -14.63 7.16 -8.47
N PRO A 129 -15.69 7.57 -9.18
CA PRO A 129 -15.55 8.36 -10.40
C PRO A 129 -15.01 9.77 -10.16
#